data_0c9182ace79355cfa364fcec826d64af
#
_entry.id   0c9182ace79355cfa364fcec826d64af
#
_cell.length_a   1.000
_cell.length_b   1.000
_cell.length_c   1.000
_cell.angle_alpha   90.00
_cell.angle_beta   90.00
_cell.angle_gamma   90.00
#
_symmetry.space_group_name_H-M   'P 1'
#
loop_
_entity.id
_entity.type
_entity.pdbx_description
1 polymer ?
#
loop_
_entity_poly.entity_id
_entity_poly.type
_entity_poly.pdbx_seq_one_letter_code
_entity_poly.pdbx_strand_id
1 'polypeptide(L)'
;MQRYQHLEAVIFDWAGTVVDFGSFAPTQVLIDVFAAIGVPVSMEEARVPMGLAKWDHIQSLGRLPSVAERWRARFGRDMNDADVDELYQRFMPLQVERVGEYSAPIPGAIATVRQLRERGLKIGSCSGYPRVVMDKLLPLAAAAGYSPDHTVATDDLAAGGRPGLDGFG
;
A
#
# COMPACT_ATOMS: atom_id res chain seq x y z
N MET A 1 -17.00 2.40 30.28
CA MET A 1 -17.36 2.08 28.86
C MET A 1 -18.10 3.23 28.16
N GLN A 2 -17.79 4.50 28.47
CA GLN A 2 -18.53 5.68 27.93
C GLN A 2 -17.75 6.51 26.88
N ARG A 3 -16.59 6.06 26.41
CA ARG A 3 -15.68 6.88 25.61
C ARG A 3 -16.02 7.02 24.12
N TYR A 4 -17.00 6.30 23.61
CA TYR A 4 -17.27 6.18 22.17
C TYR A 4 -18.75 6.36 21.79
N GLN A 5 -19.55 7.04 22.61
CA GLN A 5 -20.98 7.22 22.38
C GLN A 5 -21.36 8.10 21.16
N HIS A 6 -20.36 8.72 20.52
CA HIS A 6 -20.54 9.62 19.37
C HIS A 6 -19.86 9.11 18.10
N LEU A 7 -19.34 7.88 18.07
CA LEU A 7 -18.78 7.31 16.84
C LEU A 7 -19.92 6.93 15.88
N GLU A 8 -19.82 7.44 14.66
CA GLU A 8 -20.77 7.13 13.57
C GLU A 8 -20.15 6.22 12.51
N ALA A 9 -18.83 6.24 12.37
CA ALA A 9 -18.11 5.47 11.37
C ALA A 9 -16.73 5.03 11.86
N VAL A 10 -16.20 3.99 11.22
CA VAL A 10 -14.81 3.54 11.34
C VAL A 10 -14.22 3.47 9.93
N ILE A 11 -13.02 4.04 9.76
CA ILE A 11 -12.30 4.03 8.49
C ILE A 11 -11.10 3.11 8.63
N PHE A 12 -11.05 2.08 7.78
CA PHE A 12 -9.97 1.09 7.76
C PHE A 12 -8.99 1.37 6.63
N ASP A 13 -7.72 1.10 6.87
CA ASP A 13 -6.73 0.86 5.83
C ASP A 13 -6.93 -0.53 5.22
N TRP A 14 -6.23 -0.83 4.11
CA TRP A 14 -6.35 -2.08 3.38
C TRP A 14 -5.21 -3.06 3.68
N ALA A 15 -4.08 -2.91 3.00
CA ALA A 15 -2.95 -3.84 3.11
C ALA A 15 -2.34 -3.82 4.52
N GLY A 16 -2.26 -4.97 5.15
CA GLY A 16 -1.78 -5.10 6.54
C GLY A 16 -2.83 -4.82 7.60
N THR A 17 -4.04 -4.35 7.22
CA THR A 17 -5.13 -4.04 8.16
C THR A 17 -6.34 -4.96 7.94
N VAL A 18 -6.90 -5.01 6.75
CA VAL A 18 -8.06 -5.86 6.42
C VAL A 18 -7.67 -7.02 5.52
N VAL A 19 -6.77 -6.80 4.58
CA VAL A 19 -6.25 -7.81 3.66
C VAL A 19 -4.72 -7.80 3.70
N ASP A 20 -4.09 -8.80 3.08
CA ASP A 20 -2.64 -8.88 2.93
C ASP A 20 -1.90 -8.80 4.27
N PHE A 21 -2.02 -9.86 5.08
CA PHE A 21 -1.31 -9.96 6.36
C PHE A 21 0.19 -9.71 6.18
N GLY A 22 0.68 -8.60 6.75
CA GLY A 22 2.08 -8.19 6.66
C GLY A 22 2.42 -7.27 5.48
N SER A 23 1.42 -6.82 4.70
CA SER A 23 1.61 -5.91 3.54
C SER A 23 2.67 -6.41 2.56
N PHE A 24 2.56 -7.68 2.15
CA PHE A 24 3.54 -8.32 1.26
C PHE A 24 3.41 -7.87 -0.19
N ALA A 25 2.18 -7.61 -0.68
CA ALA A 25 1.95 -7.27 -2.08
C ALA A 25 2.83 -6.13 -2.60
N PRO A 26 2.79 -4.92 -1.99
CA PRO A 26 3.60 -3.81 -2.50
C PRO A 26 5.10 -4.03 -2.28
N THR A 27 5.49 -4.75 -1.23
CA THR A 27 6.89 -5.00 -0.91
C THR A 27 7.50 -6.00 -1.89
N GLN A 28 6.80 -7.09 -2.20
CA GLN A 28 7.30 -8.11 -3.12
C GLN A 28 7.46 -7.56 -4.54
N VAL A 29 6.50 -6.75 -5.00
CA VAL A 29 6.59 -6.10 -6.31
C VAL A 29 7.81 -5.19 -6.40
N LEU A 30 8.14 -4.43 -5.34
CA LEU A 30 9.36 -3.61 -5.30
C LEU A 30 10.63 -4.48 -5.42
N ILE A 31 10.71 -5.58 -4.67
CA ILE A 31 11.84 -6.51 -4.74
C ILE A 31 12.02 -7.02 -6.17
N ASP A 32 10.95 -7.43 -6.81
CA ASP A 32 10.99 -7.99 -8.17
C ASP A 32 11.40 -6.94 -9.21
N VAL A 33 10.90 -5.72 -9.09
CA VAL A 33 11.25 -4.61 -10.00
C VAL A 33 12.73 -4.25 -9.90
N PHE A 34 13.27 -4.15 -8.70
CA PHE A 34 14.69 -3.87 -8.49
C PHE A 34 15.58 -5.05 -8.90
N ALA A 35 15.15 -6.28 -8.64
CA ALA A 35 15.87 -7.49 -9.08
C ALA A 35 15.94 -7.58 -10.61
N ALA A 36 14.86 -7.22 -11.32
CA ALA A 36 14.80 -7.26 -12.77
C ALA A 36 15.83 -6.34 -13.47
N ILE A 37 16.28 -5.27 -12.80
CA ILE A 37 17.32 -4.37 -13.31
C ILE A 37 18.72 -4.72 -12.78
N GLY A 38 18.85 -5.81 -12.01
CA GLY A 38 20.12 -6.27 -11.46
C GLY A 38 20.58 -5.55 -10.19
N VAL A 39 19.66 -4.90 -9.48
CA VAL A 39 19.88 -4.25 -8.18
C VAL A 39 18.99 -4.95 -7.13
N PRO A 40 19.38 -6.12 -6.63
CA PRO A 40 18.55 -6.84 -5.66
C PRO A 40 18.40 -6.04 -4.36
N VAL A 41 17.18 -6.03 -3.81
CA VAL A 41 16.86 -5.44 -2.52
C VAL A 41 16.24 -6.49 -1.61
N SER A 42 16.53 -6.41 -0.31
CA SER A 42 15.93 -7.31 0.67
C SER A 42 14.53 -6.88 1.08
N MET A 43 13.78 -7.80 1.70
CA MET A 43 12.48 -7.48 2.30
C MET A 43 12.59 -6.38 3.37
N GLU A 44 13.64 -6.41 4.16
CA GLU A 44 13.90 -5.41 5.20
C GLU A 44 14.15 -4.04 4.58
N GLU A 45 15.02 -3.95 3.57
CA GLU A 45 15.30 -2.71 2.85
C GLU A 45 14.03 -2.14 2.19
N ALA A 46 13.26 -2.98 1.51
CA ALA A 46 12.04 -2.56 0.83
C ALA A 46 10.96 -2.03 1.80
N ARG A 47 11.03 -2.40 3.07
CA ARG A 47 10.11 -1.94 4.12
C ARG A 47 10.51 -0.65 4.81
N VAL A 48 11.78 -0.24 4.73
CA VAL A 48 12.26 0.99 5.41
C VAL A 48 11.43 2.22 5.06
N PRO A 49 11.14 2.51 3.77
CA PRO A 49 10.34 3.67 3.40
C PRO A 49 8.82 3.39 3.38
N MET A 50 8.33 2.36 4.08
CA MET A 50 6.90 2.03 4.08
C MET A 50 6.07 3.20 4.62
N GLY A 51 4.93 3.45 3.96
CA GLY A 51 4.03 4.57 4.31
C GLY A 51 4.16 5.78 3.38
N LEU A 52 5.25 5.92 2.65
CA LEU A 52 5.41 6.97 1.64
C LEU A 52 4.55 6.70 0.39
N ALA A 53 4.22 7.75 -0.36
CA ALA A 53 3.71 7.60 -1.72
C ALA A 53 4.68 6.74 -2.56
N LYS A 54 4.17 5.98 -3.51
CA LYS A 54 4.96 4.90 -4.13
C LYS A 54 6.19 5.40 -4.89
N TRP A 55 6.09 6.55 -5.52
CA TRP A 55 7.24 7.19 -6.18
C TRP A 55 8.34 7.56 -5.17
N ASP A 56 7.94 8.22 -4.07
CA ASP A 56 8.86 8.59 -2.98
C ASP A 56 9.45 7.36 -2.27
N HIS A 57 8.67 6.30 -2.18
CA HIS A 57 9.12 5.02 -1.63
C HIS A 57 10.26 4.43 -2.48
N ILE A 58 10.08 4.38 -3.82
CA ILE A 58 11.12 3.91 -4.75
C ILE A 58 12.37 4.78 -4.66
N GLN A 59 12.21 6.11 -4.64
CA GLN A 59 13.32 7.05 -4.50
C GLN A 59 14.08 6.85 -3.18
N SER A 60 13.36 6.76 -2.06
CA SER A 60 13.95 6.56 -0.74
C SER A 60 14.66 5.22 -0.63
N LEU A 61 14.07 4.15 -1.20
CA LEU A 61 14.68 2.83 -1.25
C LEU A 61 16.01 2.86 -2.01
N GLY A 62 16.05 3.49 -3.18
CA GLY A 62 17.28 3.63 -3.97
C GLY A 62 18.37 4.46 -3.29
N ARG A 63 18.00 5.32 -2.33
CA ARG A 63 18.94 6.15 -1.55
C ARG A 63 19.46 5.46 -0.29
N LEU A 64 18.95 4.29 0.09
CA LEU A 64 19.52 3.52 1.19
C LEU A 64 20.98 3.19 0.86
N PRO A 65 21.95 3.35 1.79
CA PRO A 65 23.37 3.19 1.51
C PRO A 65 23.71 1.88 0.80
N SER A 66 23.16 0.76 1.26
CA SER A 66 23.36 -0.57 0.68
C SER A 66 22.77 -0.72 -0.74
N VAL A 67 21.63 -0.10 -1.00
CA VAL A 67 20.97 -0.11 -2.32
C VAL A 67 21.72 0.82 -3.29
N ALA A 68 22.08 2.02 -2.83
CA ALA A 68 22.84 2.99 -3.62
C ALA A 68 24.22 2.44 -4.03
N GLU A 69 24.89 1.67 -3.16
CA GLU A 69 26.14 1.00 -3.49
C GLU A 69 25.93 -0.02 -4.63
N ARG A 70 24.92 -0.89 -4.53
CA ARG A 70 24.56 -1.86 -5.58
C ARG A 70 24.15 -1.16 -6.88
N TRP A 71 23.44 -0.04 -6.77
CA TRP A 71 23.07 0.79 -7.93
C TRP A 71 24.31 1.34 -8.64
N ARG A 72 25.25 1.95 -7.90
CA ARG A 72 26.51 2.45 -8.46
C ARG A 72 27.35 1.33 -9.08
N ALA A 73 27.42 0.19 -8.43
CA ALA A 73 28.12 -0.98 -8.97
C ALA A 73 27.51 -1.46 -10.30
N ARG A 74 26.20 -1.36 -10.46
CA ARG A 74 25.47 -1.80 -11.66
C ARG A 74 25.48 -0.77 -12.79
N PHE A 75 25.33 0.53 -12.48
CA PHE A 75 25.10 1.60 -13.46
C PHE A 75 26.24 2.64 -13.52
N GLY A 76 27.22 2.58 -12.63
CA GLY A 76 28.35 3.52 -12.59
C GLY A 76 28.00 4.93 -12.10
N ARG A 77 26.78 5.16 -11.61
CA ARG A 77 26.26 6.45 -11.13
C ARG A 77 25.20 6.26 -10.06
N ASP A 78 24.82 7.31 -9.37
CA ASP A 78 23.68 7.30 -8.46
C ASP A 78 22.35 7.24 -9.23
N MET A 79 21.32 6.73 -8.57
CA MET A 79 19.95 6.76 -9.05
C MET A 79 19.44 8.20 -9.11
N ASN A 80 18.77 8.56 -10.18
CA ASN A 80 18.13 9.86 -10.38
C ASN A 80 16.61 9.71 -10.56
N ASP A 81 15.90 10.84 -10.68
CA ASP A 81 14.45 10.85 -10.77
C ASP A 81 13.91 10.16 -12.02
N ALA A 82 14.63 10.19 -13.15
CA ALA A 82 14.24 9.46 -14.36
C ALA A 82 14.30 7.93 -14.16
N ASP A 83 15.25 7.45 -13.36
CA ASP A 83 15.29 6.03 -12.97
C ASP A 83 14.12 5.66 -12.07
N VAL A 84 13.73 6.57 -11.16
CA VAL A 84 12.56 6.38 -10.29
C VAL A 84 11.29 6.29 -11.13
N ASP A 85 11.13 7.18 -12.13
CA ASP A 85 10.00 7.17 -13.07
C ASP A 85 9.93 5.83 -13.83
N GLU A 86 11.05 5.34 -14.33
CA GLU A 86 11.10 4.04 -15.03
C GLU A 86 10.72 2.88 -14.12
N LEU A 87 11.26 2.84 -12.90
CA LEU A 87 10.91 1.83 -11.91
C LEU A 87 9.43 1.89 -11.51
N TYR A 88 8.89 3.09 -11.34
CA TYR A 88 7.47 3.30 -11.05
C TYR A 88 6.57 2.79 -12.19
N GLN A 89 6.93 3.08 -13.44
CA GLN A 89 6.19 2.58 -14.61
C GLN A 89 6.21 1.05 -14.71
N ARG A 90 7.29 0.40 -14.29
CA ARG A 90 7.37 -1.07 -14.21
C ARG A 90 6.60 -1.63 -13.02
N PHE A 91 6.63 -0.92 -11.89
CA PHE A 91 5.96 -1.32 -10.65
C PHE A 91 4.44 -1.38 -10.80
N MET A 92 3.83 -0.37 -11.40
CA MET A 92 2.37 -0.24 -11.43
C MET A 92 1.64 -1.40 -12.11
N PRO A 93 2.01 -1.87 -13.31
CA PRO A 93 1.36 -3.02 -13.94
C PRO A 93 1.51 -4.30 -13.11
N LEU A 94 2.69 -4.54 -12.54
CA LEU A 94 2.94 -5.71 -11.69
C LEU A 94 2.11 -5.67 -10.40
N GLN A 95 1.94 -4.49 -9.80
CA GLN A 95 1.08 -4.35 -8.64
C GLN A 95 -0.37 -4.66 -8.95
N VAL A 96 -0.89 -4.14 -10.07
CA VAL A 96 -2.26 -4.45 -10.53
C VAL A 96 -2.41 -5.95 -10.81
N GLU A 97 -1.43 -6.58 -11.44
CA GLU A 97 -1.45 -8.01 -11.73
C GLU A 97 -1.51 -8.85 -10.45
N ARG A 98 -0.65 -8.56 -9.48
CA ARG A 98 -0.44 -9.40 -8.30
C ARG A 98 -1.30 -9.08 -7.09
N VAL A 99 -1.95 -7.92 -7.02
CA VAL A 99 -2.74 -7.54 -5.85
C VAL A 99 -3.81 -8.57 -5.48
N GLY A 100 -4.34 -9.29 -6.47
CA GLY A 100 -5.31 -10.36 -6.25
C GLY A 100 -4.78 -11.54 -5.44
N GLU A 101 -3.49 -11.85 -5.54
CA GLU A 101 -2.85 -12.93 -4.80
C GLU A 101 -2.80 -12.65 -3.28
N TYR A 102 -2.90 -11.37 -2.90
CA TYR A 102 -2.83 -10.88 -1.53
C TYR A 102 -4.17 -10.32 -1.03
N SER A 103 -5.27 -10.72 -1.66
CA SER A 103 -6.62 -10.23 -1.33
C SER A 103 -7.27 -10.94 -0.13
N ALA A 104 -6.62 -11.98 0.42
CA ALA A 104 -7.14 -12.74 1.53
C ALA A 104 -7.33 -11.85 2.78
N PRO A 105 -8.51 -11.87 3.42
CA PRO A 105 -8.75 -11.12 4.64
C PRO A 105 -7.85 -11.56 5.79
N ILE A 106 -7.40 -10.61 6.57
CA ILE A 106 -6.64 -10.86 7.79
C ILE A 106 -7.57 -11.55 8.80
N PRO A 107 -7.09 -12.59 9.52
CA PRO A 107 -7.88 -13.28 10.53
C PRO A 107 -8.53 -12.32 11.53
N GLY A 108 -9.84 -12.40 11.69
CA GLY A 108 -10.62 -11.53 12.57
C GLY A 108 -11.12 -10.23 11.94
N ALA A 109 -10.58 -9.77 10.83
CA ALA A 109 -10.99 -8.51 10.19
C ALA A 109 -12.48 -8.49 9.83
N ILE A 110 -12.95 -9.53 9.12
CA ILE A 110 -14.36 -9.64 8.73
C ILE A 110 -15.29 -9.72 9.95
N ALA A 111 -14.92 -10.48 10.97
CA ALA A 111 -15.71 -10.59 12.20
C ALA A 111 -15.80 -9.24 12.93
N THR A 112 -14.69 -8.50 12.99
CA THR A 112 -14.65 -7.16 13.60
C THR A 112 -15.54 -6.18 12.84
N VAL A 113 -15.45 -6.15 11.51
CA VAL A 113 -16.28 -5.28 10.66
C VAL A 113 -17.76 -5.59 10.87
N ARG A 114 -18.13 -6.87 10.93
CA ARG A 114 -19.52 -7.30 11.20
C ARG A 114 -20.00 -6.78 12.56
N GLN A 115 -19.23 -6.97 13.62
CA GLN A 115 -19.58 -6.48 14.96
C GLN A 115 -19.74 -4.96 15.03
N LEU A 116 -18.93 -4.20 14.26
CA LEU A 116 -19.06 -2.75 14.20
C LEU A 116 -20.37 -2.34 13.49
N ARG A 117 -20.72 -3.03 12.39
CA ARG A 117 -21.99 -2.82 11.68
C ARG A 117 -23.20 -3.15 12.55
N GLU A 118 -23.15 -4.24 13.33
CA GLU A 118 -24.20 -4.63 14.29
C GLU A 118 -24.40 -3.56 15.38
N ARG A 119 -23.38 -2.75 15.66
CA ARG A 119 -23.44 -1.58 16.56
C ARG A 119 -23.92 -0.31 15.88
N GLY A 120 -24.31 -0.36 14.60
CA GLY A 120 -24.80 0.78 13.84
C GLY A 120 -23.72 1.66 13.22
N LEU A 121 -22.44 1.27 13.26
CA LEU A 121 -21.33 2.05 12.68
C LEU A 121 -21.24 1.83 11.18
N LYS A 122 -21.00 2.91 10.45
CA LYS A 122 -20.63 2.89 9.02
C LYS A 122 -19.17 2.46 8.87
N ILE A 123 -18.86 1.80 7.77
CA ILE A 123 -17.50 1.30 7.49
C ILE A 123 -16.98 2.00 6.24
N GLY A 124 -16.05 2.90 6.43
CA GLY A 124 -15.26 3.49 5.37
C GLY A 124 -13.93 2.78 5.19
N SER A 125 -13.27 3.05 4.08
CA SER A 125 -11.88 2.65 3.89
C SER A 125 -11.07 3.67 3.10
N CYS A 126 -9.77 3.70 3.35
CA CYS A 126 -8.82 4.48 2.58
C CYS A 126 -7.57 3.63 2.30
N SER A 127 -6.96 3.82 1.14
CA SER A 127 -5.80 3.05 0.72
C SER A 127 -4.72 3.94 0.13
N GLY A 128 -3.45 3.56 0.34
CA GLY A 128 -2.32 4.07 -0.42
C GLY A 128 -2.24 3.51 -1.84
N TYR A 129 -3.11 2.56 -2.21
CA TYR A 129 -3.22 2.07 -3.58
C TYR A 129 -3.97 3.06 -4.47
N PRO A 130 -3.53 3.23 -5.73
CA PRO A 130 -4.29 3.99 -6.71
C PRO A 130 -5.58 3.26 -7.12
N ARG A 131 -6.51 4.00 -7.70
CA ARG A 131 -7.84 3.50 -8.09
C ARG A 131 -7.76 2.24 -8.96
N VAL A 132 -6.86 2.19 -9.92
CA VAL A 132 -6.68 1.03 -10.81
C VAL A 132 -6.35 -0.27 -10.05
N VAL A 133 -5.62 -0.18 -8.94
CA VAL A 133 -5.34 -1.34 -8.06
C VAL A 133 -6.56 -1.68 -7.22
N MET A 134 -7.24 -0.65 -6.68
CA MET A 134 -8.43 -0.83 -5.86
C MET A 134 -9.58 -1.45 -6.65
N ASP A 135 -9.77 -1.09 -7.91
CA ASP A 135 -10.83 -1.65 -8.78
C ASP A 135 -10.67 -3.17 -8.99
N LYS A 136 -9.43 -3.68 -8.91
CA LYS A 136 -9.18 -5.12 -8.92
C LYS A 136 -9.38 -5.76 -7.55
N LEU A 137 -8.99 -5.08 -6.47
CA LEU A 137 -9.03 -5.61 -5.11
C LEU A 137 -10.45 -5.63 -4.52
N LEU A 138 -11.24 -4.58 -4.77
CA LEU A 138 -12.58 -4.41 -4.22
C LEU A 138 -13.52 -5.61 -4.46
N PRO A 139 -13.67 -6.14 -5.69
CA PRO A 139 -14.56 -7.28 -5.93
C PRO A 139 -14.06 -8.56 -5.25
N LEU A 140 -12.75 -8.75 -5.13
CA LEU A 140 -12.16 -9.91 -4.45
C LEU A 140 -12.41 -9.85 -2.94
N ALA A 141 -12.23 -8.68 -2.34
CA ALA A 141 -12.51 -8.45 -0.93
C ALA A 141 -14.02 -8.61 -0.63
N ALA A 142 -14.89 -8.11 -1.50
CA ALA A 142 -16.34 -8.25 -1.38
C ALA A 142 -16.76 -9.72 -1.42
N ALA A 143 -16.20 -10.51 -2.33
CA ALA A 143 -16.43 -11.97 -2.40
C ALA A 143 -15.95 -12.69 -1.13
N ALA A 144 -14.92 -12.17 -0.46
CA ALA A 144 -14.40 -12.68 0.82
C ALA A 144 -15.16 -12.14 2.05
N GLY A 145 -16.15 -11.26 1.87
CA GLY A 145 -17.00 -10.72 2.93
C GLY A 145 -16.64 -9.32 3.45
N TYR A 146 -15.71 -8.62 2.79
CA TYR A 146 -15.38 -7.23 3.11
C TYR A 146 -15.87 -6.27 2.03
N SER A 147 -16.91 -5.52 2.35
CA SER A 147 -17.48 -4.49 1.46
C SER A 147 -17.71 -3.20 2.26
N PRO A 148 -16.78 -2.25 2.26
CA PRO A 148 -16.97 -0.97 2.93
C PRO A 148 -18.06 -0.14 2.23
N ASP A 149 -18.70 0.77 2.99
CA ASP A 149 -19.75 1.64 2.48
C ASP A 149 -19.16 2.72 1.55
N HIS A 150 -17.89 3.10 1.80
CA HIS A 150 -17.14 4.03 0.96
C HIS A 150 -15.65 3.70 0.96
N THR A 151 -15.00 3.86 -0.20
CA THR A 151 -13.56 3.62 -0.38
C THR A 151 -12.91 4.79 -1.09
N VAL A 152 -11.81 5.28 -0.51
CA VAL A 152 -10.96 6.33 -1.08
C VAL A 152 -9.61 5.73 -1.46
N ALA A 153 -9.26 5.82 -2.75
CA ALA A 153 -7.94 5.50 -3.26
C ALA A 153 -7.03 6.74 -3.21
N THR A 154 -5.71 6.53 -3.31
CA THR A 154 -4.73 7.62 -3.16
C THR A 154 -4.87 8.70 -4.22
N ASP A 155 -5.37 8.37 -5.41
CA ASP A 155 -5.55 9.24 -6.57
C ASP A 155 -6.99 9.77 -6.76
N ASP A 156 -7.91 9.46 -5.85
CA ASP A 156 -9.27 10.02 -5.86
C ASP A 156 -9.31 11.48 -5.41
N LEU A 157 -8.28 11.95 -4.71
CA LEU A 157 -8.22 13.28 -4.14
C LEU A 157 -7.32 14.19 -4.97
N ALA A 158 -7.83 15.36 -5.35
CA ALA A 158 -7.08 16.38 -6.11
C ALA A 158 -5.80 16.87 -5.40
N ALA A 159 -5.75 16.74 -4.08
CA ALA A 159 -4.58 17.10 -3.26
C ALA A 159 -3.47 16.01 -3.25
N GLY A 160 -3.64 14.91 -4.02
CA GLY A 160 -2.75 13.76 -3.93
C GLY A 160 -3.06 12.85 -2.75
N GLY A 161 -2.24 11.81 -2.58
CA GLY A 161 -2.46 10.77 -1.57
C GLY A 161 -2.57 11.25 -0.13
N ARG A 162 -2.60 10.29 0.79
CA ARG A 162 -2.72 10.54 2.23
C ARG A 162 -1.80 11.69 2.65
N PRO A 163 -2.30 12.65 3.46
CA PRO A 163 -1.41 13.59 4.12
C PRO A 163 -0.35 12.78 4.86
N GLY A 164 0.91 13.15 4.71
CA GLY A 164 1.98 12.60 5.53
C GLY A 164 1.61 12.71 7.01
N LEU A 165 2.23 11.92 7.86
CA LEU A 165 1.97 11.91 9.31
C LEU A 165 2.06 13.29 9.96
N ASP A 166 2.63 14.26 9.29
CA ASP A 166 2.79 15.66 9.68
C ASP A 166 1.48 16.48 9.72
N GLY A 167 0.37 15.91 9.23
CA GLY A 167 -0.97 16.54 9.22
C GLY A 167 -1.87 16.21 10.43
N PHE A 168 -1.37 15.42 11.38
CA PHE A 168 -2.04 15.10 12.64
C PHE A 168 -1.28 15.72 13.82
N GLY A 169 -1.10 17.03 13.78
CA GLY A 169 -0.67 17.83 14.93
C GLY A 169 -1.86 18.24 15.77
#